data_3264e0b4a28a48256b2386d439226e37
#
_entry.id   3264e0b4a28a48256b2386d439226e37
#
_cell.length_a   1.000
_cell.length_b   1.000
_cell.length_c   1.000
_cell.angle_alpha   90.00
_cell.angle_beta   90.00
_cell.angle_gamma   90.00
#
_symmetry.space_group_name_H-M   'P 1'
#
loop_
_entity.id
_entity.type
_entity.pdbx_description
1 polymer ?
#
loop_
_entity_poly.entity_id
_entity_poly.type
_entity_poly.pdbx_seq_one_letter_code
_entity_poly.pdbx_strand_id
1 'polypeptide(L)'
;MTKRALISVSDKTGVTTFAAGLVANGFEIISTGGTRTVLEEAGVPTLAIDDITGFPEMLDGRVKTLHPNIHGGLLAKRGNQTHQKALTEQGIQFIDLVVVNLYPFKETILKPAISEAEAIEMIDIGGPSMLRSAAKNYQDVTAVVDPSDYEQVLSEISSTGTSQLATRKRLAAKVFRHTAAYDALIADYLTTQVGETEPEKQTLTYERKQTLRYGENSHQQATFYQSVVPVSLSIASARQLHGKELSYNNIRDADAALRIASEFTEPTVVAVKHMNPCGIGTGKTILAAYRQAFEADPVSIFGGIVVLNRPVDQATAAEMHQIFLEIIIAPSFEEEALALLSQKKNLRLLTLDFHAQEKKAVELVSVMGGLLIQEQDTVVENDQAWQVVTERQPTPAERDALNFAWKAVKHVKSNAIVLANESQTVGIGAGQMNRIGSVKIAVDQAQAAGKLQGAVLASDAFFPMADSVEYAAQHGIQAIIQPGGSIKEQASIDLANHYGIAMIFTGTRHFKH
;
A
#
# COMPACT_ATOMS: atom_id res chain seq x y z
N MET A 1 -20.68 44.51 10.05
CA MET A 1 -19.42 44.09 10.69
C MET A 1 -18.47 43.62 9.60
N THR A 2 -17.22 44.01 9.67
CA THR A 2 -16.19 43.55 8.75
C THR A 2 -15.98 42.04 8.90
N LYS A 3 -15.89 41.30 7.83
CA LYS A 3 -15.62 39.85 7.86
C LYS A 3 -14.14 39.59 8.09
N ARG A 4 -13.81 38.51 8.79
CA ARG A 4 -12.45 38.15 9.12
C ARG A 4 -12.08 36.75 8.64
N ALA A 5 -10.89 36.65 8.07
CA ALA A 5 -10.27 35.39 7.69
C ALA A 5 -8.97 35.22 8.47
N LEU A 6 -8.83 34.11 9.19
CA LEU A 6 -7.58 33.72 9.83
C LEU A 6 -6.84 32.75 8.89
N ILE A 7 -5.64 33.13 8.47
CA ILE A 7 -4.82 32.37 7.52
C ILE A 7 -3.47 32.03 8.17
N SER A 8 -3.23 30.75 8.40
CA SER A 8 -1.97 30.23 8.94
C SER A 8 -1.67 28.89 8.29
N VAL A 9 -0.82 28.89 7.26
CA VAL A 9 -0.54 27.72 6.42
C VAL A 9 0.94 27.37 6.41
N SER A 10 1.25 26.08 6.41
CA SER A 10 2.60 25.55 6.18
C SER A 10 2.91 25.55 4.67
N ASP A 11 2.03 24.92 3.87
CA ASP A 11 2.06 25.01 2.41
C ASP A 11 1.48 26.36 1.94
N LYS A 12 2.30 27.15 1.25
CA LYS A 12 1.97 28.50 0.76
C LYS A 12 1.34 28.50 -0.63
N THR A 13 1.09 27.34 -1.23
CA THR A 13 0.54 27.23 -2.59
C THR A 13 -0.76 28.02 -2.73
N GLY A 14 -0.78 29.00 -3.63
CA GLY A 14 -1.95 29.83 -3.98
C GLY A 14 -2.48 30.74 -2.88
N VAL A 15 -1.85 30.80 -1.68
CA VAL A 15 -2.39 31.53 -0.52
C VAL A 15 -2.43 33.03 -0.76
N THR A 16 -1.47 33.62 -1.47
CA THR A 16 -1.41 35.08 -1.75
C THR A 16 -2.55 35.52 -2.65
N THR A 17 -2.81 34.77 -3.73
CA THR A 17 -3.93 35.02 -4.64
C THR A 17 -5.27 34.87 -3.93
N PHE A 18 -5.41 33.83 -3.12
CA PHE A 18 -6.62 33.59 -2.33
C PHE A 18 -6.87 34.72 -1.32
N ALA A 19 -5.85 35.11 -0.55
CA ALA A 19 -5.96 36.17 0.44
C ALA A 19 -6.25 37.54 -0.20
N ALA A 20 -5.61 37.88 -1.33
CA ALA A 20 -5.92 39.11 -2.09
C ALA A 20 -7.37 39.10 -2.57
N GLY A 21 -7.87 37.98 -3.05
CA GLY A 21 -9.28 37.82 -3.42
C GLY A 21 -10.24 38.01 -2.24
N LEU A 22 -9.90 37.52 -1.05
CA LEU A 22 -10.68 37.77 0.17
C LEU A 22 -10.71 39.25 0.55
N VAL A 23 -9.55 39.95 0.50
CA VAL A 23 -9.48 41.39 0.75
C VAL A 23 -10.34 42.17 -0.23
N ALA A 24 -10.32 41.83 -1.53
CA ALA A 24 -11.16 42.46 -2.54
C ALA A 24 -12.67 42.24 -2.26
N ASN A 25 -13.02 41.20 -1.50
CA ASN A 25 -14.39 40.90 -1.05
C ASN A 25 -14.67 41.41 0.38
N GLY A 26 -13.86 42.32 0.92
CA GLY A 26 -14.09 43.02 2.16
C GLY A 26 -13.72 42.26 3.44
N PHE A 27 -12.84 41.25 3.35
CA PHE A 27 -12.31 40.55 4.51
C PHE A 27 -11.06 41.26 5.05
N GLU A 28 -10.96 41.32 6.38
CA GLU A 28 -9.70 41.55 7.10
C GLU A 28 -8.97 40.23 7.25
N ILE A 29 -7.65 40.21 6.96
CA ILE A 29 -6.83 39.01 7.05
C ILE A 29 -6.06 39.03 8.36
N ILE A 30 -6.28 38.03 9.21
CA ILE A 30 -5.49 37.75 10.41
C ILE A 30 -4.47 36.67 10.05
N SER A 31 -3.19 36.90 10.37
CA SER A 31 -2.16 35.93 10.02
C SER A 31 -1.05 35.84 11.07
N THR A 32 -0.27 34.75 11.00
CA THR A 32 0.79 34.43 11.95
C THR A 32 2.10 34.15 11.23
N GLY A 33 3.23 34.45 11.88
CA GLY A 33 4.58 34.02 11.50
C GLY A 33 4.88 34.11 10.00
N GLY A 34 5.48 33.07 9.44
CA GLY A 34 5.90 33.06 8.04
C GLY A 34 4.76 33.16 7.00
N THR A 35 3.50 32.87 7.37
CA THR A 35 2.37 33.14 6.46
C THR A 35 2.12 34.63 6.35
N ARG A 36 2.18 35.37 7.45
CA ARG A 36 2.03 36.81 7.48
C ARG A 36 3.10 37.49 6.61
N THR A 37 4.37 37.10 6.77
CA THR A 37 5.47 37.64 5.96
C THR A 37 5.21 37.49 4.46
N VAL A 38 4.83 36.28 4.00
CA VAL A 38 4.54 36.01 2.59
C VAL A 38 3.35 36.82 2.06
N LEU A 39 2.31 37.03 2.87
CA LEU A 39 1.17 37.85 2.48
C LEU A 39 1.53 39.35 2.38
N GLU A 40 2.26 39.88 3.35
CA GLU A 40 2.71 41.30 3.37
C GLU A 40 3.67 41.58 2.20
N GLU A 41 4.63 40.69 1.91
CA GLU A 41 5.51 40.79 0.74
C GLU A 41 4.75 40.81 -0.59
N ALA A 42 3.60 40.09 -0.65
CA ALA A 42 2.71 40.12 -1.80
C ALA A 42 1.74 41.32 -1.82
N GLY A 43 1.89 42.28 -0.89
CA GLY A 43 1.05 43.47 -0.81
C GLY A 43 -0.36 43.24 -0.22
N VAL A 44 -0.60 42.09 0.43
CA VAL A 44 -1.87 41.81 1.10
C VAL A 44 -1.82 42.39 2.53
N PRO A 45 -2.72 43.30 2.91
CA PRO A 45 -2.75 43.86 4.26
C PRO A 45 -3.17 42.76 5.27
N THR A 46 -2.42 42.67 6.38
CA THR A 46 -2.68 41.69 7.43
C THR A 46 -2.74 42.33 8.81
N LEU A 47 -3.52 41.73 9.71
CA LEU A 47 -3.50 41.97 11.15
C LEU A 47 -2.63 40.90 11.82
N ALA A 48 -1.78 41.31 12.77
CA ALA A 48 -1.04 40.33 13.55
C ALA A 48 -1.98 39.57 14.50
N ILE A 49 -1.67 38.32 14.78
CA ILE A 49 -2.44 37.53 15.74
C ILE A 49 -2.39 38.15 17.13
N ASP A 50 -1.26 38.79 17.51
CA ASP A 50 -1.05 39.45 18.80
C ASP A 50 -1.95 40.68 18.95
N ASP A 51 -2.29 41.39 17.89
CA ASP A 51 -3.25 42.50 17.90
C ASP A 51 -4.67 42.00 18.22
N ILE A 52 -4.98 40.76 17.85
CA ILE A 52 -6.30 40.13 18.09
C ILE A 52 -6.38 39.50 19.48
N THR A 53 -5.30 38.87 19.92
CA THR A 53 -5.26 38.21 21.23
C THR A 53 -4.98 39.20 22.38
N GLY A 54 -4.28 40.29 22.08
CA GLY A 54 -3.72 41.19 23.11
C GLY A 54 -2.64 40.50 23.97
N PHE A 55 -2.11 39.35 23.49
CA PHE A 55 -1.15 38.55 24.22
C PHE A 55 0.01 38.14 23.29
N PRO A 56 1.25 38.32 23.74
CA PRO A 56 2.44 38.01 22.92
C PRO A 56 2.58 36.50 22.73
N GLU A 57 3.17 36.11 21.62
CA GLU A 57 3.63 34.74 21.39
C GLU A 57 4.60 34.31 22.49
N MET A 58 4.47 33.06 22.98
CA MET A 58 5.33 32.54 24.04
C MET A 58 5.75 31.11 23.78
N LEU A 59 6.75 30.62 24.52
CA LEU A 59 7.27 29.26 24.43
C LEU A 59 7.76 28.94 22.99
N ASP A 60 8.56 29.86 22.42
CA ASP A 60 9.12 29.74 21.06
C ASP A 60 8.05 29.51 19.98
N GLY A 61 6.86 30.11 20.16
CA GLY A 61 5.76 30.02 19.21
C GLY A 61 4.79 28.86 19.42
N ARG A 62 5.00 28.01 20.42
CA ARG A 62 4.08 26.90 20.74
C ARG A 62 2.70 27.39 21.19
N VAL A 63 2.61 28.59 21.77
CA VAL A 63 1.36 29.22 22.19
C VAL A 63 1.22 30.58 21.54
N LYS A 64 0.29 30.74 20.61
CA LYS A 64 -0.07 32.01 19.95
C LYS A 64 -1.55 32.06 19.52
N THR A 65 -2.15 30.97 19.10
CA THR A 65 -3.54 30.90 18.62
C THR A 65 -4.49 30.23 19.61
N LEU A 66 -3.98 29.58 20.65
CA LEU A 66 -4.78 28.97 21.71
C LEU A 66 -5.28 30.04 22.69
N HIS A 67 -6.20 30.89 22.23
CA HIS A 67 -6.68 32.04 22.97
C HIS A 67 -8.21 32.19 22.85
N PRO A 68 -8.93 32.62 23.92
CA PRO A 68 -10.37 32.82 23.87
C PRO A 68 -10.83 33.75 22.75
N ASN A 69 -10.07 34.80 22.42
CA ASN A 69 -10.41 35.73 21.34
C ASN A 69 -10.46 35.04 19.97
N ILE A 70 -9.64 34.03 19.74
CA ILE A 70 -9.65 33.24 18.50
C ILE A 70 -10.77 32.21 18.55
N HIS A 71 -10.79 31.34 19.57
CA HIS A 71 -11.76 30.25 19.63
C HIS A 71 -13.19 30.74 19.90
N GLY A 72 -13.37 31.85 20.65
CA GLY A 72 -14.64 32.51 20.81
C GLY A 72 -15.19 33.03 19.48
N GLY A 73 -14.34 33.71 18.70
CA GLY A 73 -14.71 34.20 17.36
C GLY A 73 -15.11 33.10 16.38
N LEU A 74 -14.51 31.90 16.49
CA LEU A 74 -14.79 30.73 15.66
C LEU A 74 -16.04 29.95 16.13
N LEU A 75 -16.22 29.76 17.44
CA LEU A 75 -17.25 28.88 18.00
C LEU A 75 -18.59 29.54 18.23
N ALA A 76 -18.64 30.87 18.31
CA ALA A 76 -19.86 31.58 18.58
C ALA A 76 -20.86 31.48 17.41
N LYS A 77 -22.07 31.02 17.71
CA LYS A 77 -23.18 30.90 16.76
C LYS A 77 -23.78 32.28 16.49
N ARG A 78 -23.83 32.71 15.21
CA ARG A 78 -24.30 34.06 14.82
C ARG A 78 -25.77 34.30 15.17
N GLY A 79 -26.60 33.24 15.11
CA GLY A 79 -28.02 33.31 15.46
C GLY A 79 -28.34 33.25 16.97
N ASN A 80 -27.32 33.11 17.85
CA ASN A 80 -27.55 32.98 19.30
C ASN A 80 -27.24 34.28 20.05
N GLN A 81 -28.28 34.93 20.56
CA GLN A 81 -28.15 36.22 21.29
C GLN A 81 -27.22 36.14 22.51
N THR A 82 -27.27 35.03 23.27
CA THR A 82 -26.37 34.84 24.43
C THR A 82 -24.91 34.79 24.02
N HIS A 83 -24.60 34.11 22.90
CA HIS A 83 -23.24 34.09 22.37
C HIS A 83 -22.79 35.46 21.87
N GLN A 84 -23.67 36.21 21.17
CA GLN A 84 -23.37 37.58 20.72
C GLN A 84 -23.09 38.50 21.88
N LYS A 85 -23.92 38.44 22.95
CA LYS A 85 -23.73 39.23 24.17
C LYS A 85 -22.39 38.92 24.82
N ALA A 86 -22.06 37.63 25.00
CA ALA A 86 -20.79 37.19 25.58
C ALA A 86 -19.57 37.70 24.81
N LEU A 87 -19.61 37.64 23.46
CA LEU A 87 -18.55 38.17 22.62
C LEU A 87 -18.41 39.68 22.80
N THR A 88 -19.52 40.41 22.80
CA THR A 88 -19.54 41.88 22.95
C THR A 88 -18.96 42.30 24.29
N GLU A 89 -19.35 41.64 25.40
CA GLU A 89 -18.83 41.90 26.73
C GLU A 89 -17.33 41.67 26.87
N GLN A 90 -16.76 40.78 26.08
CA GLN A 90 -15.33 40.45 26.07
C GLN A 90 -14.55 41.15 24.93
N GLY A 91 -15.21 41.96 24.11
CA GLY A 91 -14.57 42.62 22.95
C GLY A 91 -14.13 41.67 21.84
N ILE A 92 -14.69 40.44 21.80
CA ILE A 92 -14.32 39.44 20.82
C ILE A 92 -15.14 39.62 19.52
N GLN A 93 -14.46 39.59 18.38
CA GLN A 93 -15.09 39.69 17.07
C GLN A 93 -15.19 38.29 16.42
N PHE A 94 -16.19 38.14 15.53
CA PHE A 94 -16.36 36.91 14.76
C PHE A 94 -15.18 36.69 13.80
N ILE A 95 -14.85 35.42 13.56
CA ILE A 95 -13.98 34.97 12.50
C ILE A 95 -14.84 34.12 11.55
N ASP A 96 -14.91 34.50 10.29
CA ASP A 96 -15.82 33.91 9.31
C ASP A 96 -15.20 32.82 8.46
N LEU A 97 -13.85 32.84 8.37
CA LEU A 97 -13.11 31.89 7.57
C LEU A 97 -11.79 31.56 8.25
N VAL A 98 -11.41 30.28 8.20
CA VAL A 98 -10.10 29.77 8.65
C VAL A 98 -9.45 29.00 7.51
N VAL A 99 -8.19 29.32 7.25
CA VAL A 99 -7.33 28.62 6.29
C VAL A 99 -6.11 28.13 7.04
N VAL A 100 -6.04 26.84 7.27
CA VAL A 100 -4.93 26.21 7.99
C VAL A 100 -4.64 24.87 7.32
N ASN A 101 -3.38 24.66 6.91
CA ASN A 101 -2.82 23.35 6.72
C ASN A 101 -1.76 23.11 7.80
N LEU A 102 -1.65 21.85 8.25
CA LEU A 102 -0.86 21.52 9.44
C LEU A 102 0.64 21.51 9.15
N TYR A 103 1.46 21.48 10.18
CA TYR A 103 2.89 21.31 10.04
C TYR A 103 3.21 19.99 9.32
N PRO A 104 4.31 19.96 8.52
CA PRO A 104 4.63 18.83 7.65
C PRO A 104 5.27 17.67 8.43
N PHE A 105 4.51 17.07 9.36
CA PHE A 105 4.97 15.93 10.19
C PHE A 105 5.38 14.74 9.32
N LYS A 106 4.57 14.38 8.31
CA LYS A 106 4.87 13.31 7.37
C LYS A 106 6.22 13.51 6.68
N GLU A 107 6.42 14.67 6.08
CA GLU A 107 7.64 15.00 5.33
C GLU A 107 8.86 15.03 6.27
N THR A 108 8.64 15.39 7.53
CA THR A 108 9.71 15.45 8.53
C THR A 108 10.16 14.05 8.94
N ILE A 109 9.25 13.16 9.29
CA ILE A 109 9.61 11.79 9.69
C ILE A 109 10.19 10.95 8.55
N LEU A 110 10.03 11.38 7.29
CA LEU A 110 10.62 10.73 6.12
C LEU A 110 12.06 11.19 5.82
N LYS A 111 12.56 12.22 6.50
CA LYS A 111 13.94 12.70 6.30
C LYS A 111 14.93 11.69 6.86
N PRO A 112 16.06 11.44 6.17
CA PRO A 112 17.13 10.62 6.73
C PRO A 112 17.67 11.20 8.04
N ALA A 113 17.91 10.35 9.03
CA ALA A 113 18.54 10.67 10.31
C ALA A 113 17.83 11.78 11.13
N ILE A 114 16.52 11.95 10.96
CA ILE A 114 15.72 12.87 11.79
C ILE A 114 15.75 12.38 13.26
N SER A 115 15.97 13.30 14.20
CA SER A 115 15.86 12.99 15.61
C SER A 115 14.40 12.96 16.08
N GLU A 116 14.12 12.22 17.15
CA GLU A 116 12.79 12.18 17.76
C GLU A 116 12.36 13.60 18.19
N ALA A 117 13.26 14.38 18.76
CA ALA A 117 12.98 15.76 19.19
C ALA A 117 12.52 16.65 18.03
N GLU A 118 13.18 16.55 16.86
CA GLU A 118 12.78 17.30 15.66
C GLU A 118 11.42 16.82 15.12
N ALA A 119 11.13 15.52 15.18
CA ALA A 119 9.82 14.99 14.78
C ALA A 119 8.71 15.50 15.71
N ILE A 120 8.92 15.46 17.02
CA ILE A 120 7.96 15.93 18.03
C ILE A 120 7.67 17.42 17.87
N GLU A 121 8.67 18.26 17.54
CA GLU A 121 8.47 19.70 17.32
C GLU A 121 7.57 20.01 16.12
N MET A 122 7.41 19.04 15.18
CA MET A 122 6.48 19.16 14.04
C MET A 122 5.05 18.72 14.36
N ILE A 123 4.73 18.42 15.61
CA ILE A 123 3.34 18.17 16.03
C ILE A 123 2.63 19.52 16.23
N ASP A 124 1.70 19.82 15.32
CA ASP A 124 0.91 21.05 15.36
C ASP A 124 -0.23 20.93 16.38
N ILE A 125 -0.27 21.85 17.35
CA ILE A 125 -1.32 21.94 18.37
C ILE A 125 -2.37 22.98 18.02
N GLY A 126 -1.92 24.16 17.61
CA GLY A 126 -2.80 25.31 17.35
C GLY A 126 -3.65 25.14 16.09
N GLY A 127 -3.05 24.63 15.03
CA GLY A 127 -3.73 24.40 13.75
C GLY A 127 -4.93 23.46 13.86
N PRO A 128 -4.77 22.23 14.38
CA PRO A 128 -5.89 21.31 14.59
C PRO A 128 -6.97 21.90 15.50
N SER A 129 -6.60 22.65 16.54
CA SER A 129 -7.56 23.26 17.47
C SER A 129 -8.44 24.29 16.76
N MET A 130 -7.86 25.18 15.97
CA MET A 130 -8.61 26.18 15.18
C MET A 130 -9.50 25.53 14.12
N LEU A 131 -8.97 24.55 13.38
CA LEU A 131 -9.71 23.81 12.37
C LEU A 131 -10.94 23.10 12.96
N ARG A 132 -10.77 22.40 14.07
CA ARG A 132 -11.86 21.68 14.75
C ARG A 132 -12.91 22.64 15.29
N SER A 133 -12.51 23.82 15.82
CA SER A 133 -13.44 24.86 16.27
C SER A 133 -14.28 25.41 15.12
N ALA A 134 -13.63 25.76 14.00
CA ALA A 134 -14.30 26.24 12.81
C ALA A 134 -15.23 25.19 12.19
N ALA A 135 -14.76 23.95 12.03
CA ALA A 135 -15.54 22.85 11.47
C ALA A 135 -16.74 22.49 12.33
N LYS A 136 -16.63 22.55 13.67
CA LYS A 136 -17.78 22.37 14.58
C LYS A 136 -18.86 23.43 14.34
N ASN A 137 -18.48 24.63 13.96
CA ASN A 137 -19.38 25.76 13.68
C ASN A 137 -19.56 26.00 12.15
N TYR A 138 -19.56 24.95 11.33
CA TYR A 138 -19.69 25.06 9.87
C TYR A 138 -20.97 25.78 9.40
N GLN A 139 -21.97 25.91 10.26
CA GLN A 139 -23.15 26.71 9.97
C GLN A 139 -22.79 28.16 9.65
N ASP A 140 -21.80 28.69 10.35
CA ASP A 140 -21.41 30.09 10.33
C ASP A 140 -19.97 30.32 9.80
N VAL A 141 -19.08 29.31 9.87
CA VAL A 141 -17.66 29.45 9.58
C VAL A 141 -17.20 28.54 8.44
N THR A 142 -16.38 29.08 7.55
CA THR A 142 -15.73 28.32 6.48
C THR A 142 -14.37 27.85 6.96
N ALA A 143 -14.07 26.55 6.89
CA ALA A 143 -12.77 25.98 7.26
C ALA A 143 -12.11 25.33 6.05
N VAL A 144 -10.93 25.78 5.65
CA VAL A 144 -10.19 25.30 4.47
C VAL A 144 -8.85 24.73 4.91
N VAL A 145 -8.56 23.49 4.49
CA VAL A 145 -7.32 22.77 4.81
C VAL A 145 -6.45 22.50 3.57
N ASP A 146 -6.97 22.76 2.39
CA ASP A 146 -6.36 22.32 1.13
C ASP A 146 -6.46 23.43 0.08
N PRO A 147 -5.34 23.84 -0.55
CA PRO A 147 -5.35 24.85 -1.61
C PRO A 147 -6.30 24.55 -2.78
N SER A 148 -6.60 23.28 -3.06
CA SER A 148 -7.54 22.88 -4.11
C SER A 148 -8.97 23.37 -3.90
N ASP A 149 -9.33 23.79 -2.68
CA ASP A 149 -10.65 24.35 -2.36
C ASP A 149 -10.72 25.88 -2.49
N TYR A 150 -9.58 26.57 -2.69
CA TYR A 150 -9.53 28.05 -2.71
C TYR A 150 -10.39 28.66 -3.79
N GLU A 151 -10.32 28.15 -5.03
CA GLU A 151 -11.06 28.69 -6.17
C GLU A 151 -12.57 28.63 -5.93
N GLN A 152 -13.08 27.48 -5.49
CA GLN A 152 -14.51 27.31 -5.22
C GLN A 152 -14.98 28.24 -4.11
N VAL A 153 -14.25 28.30 -3.00
CA VAL A 153 -14.61 29.16 -1.85
C VAL A 153 -14.60 30.63 -2.24
N LEU A 154 -13.58 31.09 -2.97
CA LEU A 154 -13.48 32.47 -3.42
C LEU A 154 -14.58 32.83 -4.42
N SER A 155 -14.90 31.95 -5.36
CA SER A 155 -16.00 32.13 -6.32
C SER A 155 -17.34 32.31 -5.62
N GLU A 156 -17.64 31.48 -4.62
CA GLU A 156 -18.88 31.58 -3.84
C GLU A 156 -18.94 32.89 -3.03
N ILE A 157 -17.82 33.27 -2.38
CA ILE A 157 -17.71 34.54 -1.62
C ILE A 157 -17.90 35.74 -2.54
N SER A 158 -17.28 35.73 -3.72
CA SER A 158 -17.40 36.84 -4.69
C SER A 158 -18.81 36.99 -5.21
N SER A 159 -19.58 35.92 -5.34
CA SER A 159 -20.94 35.96 -5.89
C SER A 159 -22.02 36.27 -4.84
N THR A 160 -21.85 35.82 -3.60
CA THR A 160 -22.90 35.89 -2.56
C THR A 160 -22.42 36.54 -1.25
N GLY A 161 -21.16 36.91 -1.19
CA GLY A 161 -20.51 37.45 0.01
C GLY A 161 -20.14 36.40 1.06
N THR A 162 -20.48 35.13 0.87
CA THR A 162 -20.15 34.03 1.80
C THR A 162 -20.07 32.71 1.04
N SER A 163 -19.41 31.71 1.61
CA SER A 163 -19.48 30.35 1.06
C SER A 163 -20.86 29.73 1.32
N GLN A 164 -21.27 28.83 0.44
CA GLN A 164 -22.53 28.10 0.58
C GLN A 164 -22.50 27.13 1.76
N LEU A 165 -23.64 26.90 2.41
CA LEU A 165 -23.74 25.96 3.55
C LEU A 165 -23.31 24.53 3.16
N ALA A 166 -23.68 24.08 1.95
CA ALA A 166 -23.28 22.77 1.45
C ALA A 166 -21.74 22.65 1.35
N THR A 167 -21.07 23.70 0.87
CA THR A 167 -19.61 23.79 0.80
C THR A 167 -19.00 23.79 2.19
N ARG A 168 -19.49 24.59 3.13
CA ARG A 168 -19.01 24.60 4.52
C ARG A 168 -19.14 23.23 5.18
N LYS A 169 -20.28 22.53 4.99
CA LYS A 169 -20.49 21.17 5.51
C LYS A 169 -19.51 20.16 4.93
N ARG A 170 -19.26 20.22 3.60
CA ARG A 170 -18.27 19.39 2.91
C ARG A 170 -16.86 19.64 3.43
N LEU A 171 -16.49 20.91 3.57
CA LEU A 171 -15.19 21.33 4.11
C LEU A 171 -15.00 20.91 5.57
N ALA A 172 -16.03 21.04 6.41
CA ALA A 172 -15.99 20.56 7.79
C ALA A 172 -15.71 19.06 7.87
N ALA A 173 -16.35 18.25 7.02
CA ALA A 173 -16.04 16.83 6.93
C ALA A 173 -14.58 16.58 6.46
N LYS A 174 -14.05 17.41 5.52
CA LYS A 174 -12.66 17.36 5.08
C LYS A 174 -11.69 17.69 6.22
N VAL A 175 -12.00 18.70 7.04
CA VAL A 175 -11.22 19.06 8.26
C VAL A 175 -11.09 17.87 9.19
N PHE A 176 -12.20 17.22 9.55
CA PHE A 176 -12.13 16.09 10.51
C PHE A 176 -11.38 14.88 9.94
N ARG A 177 -11.48 14.61 8.63
CA ARG A 177 -10.62 13.60 8.00
C ARG A 177 -9.14 13.98 8.03
N HIS A 178 -8.83 15.26 7.79
CA HIS A 178 -7.46 15.78 7.78
C HIS A 178 -6.82 15.67 9.18
N THR A 179 -7.51 16.15 10.23
CA THR A 179 -6.99 16.06 11.60
C THR A 179 -6.92 14.62 12.09
N ALA A 180 -7.90 13.76 11.77
CA ALA A 180 -7.86 12.35 12.13
C ALA A 180 -6.69 11.60 11.46
N ALA A 181 -6.42 11.87 10.17
CA ALA A 181 -5.28 11.29 9.46
C ALA A 181 -3.93 11.76 10.03
N TYR A 182 -3.85 13.04 10.42
CA TYR A 182 -2.69 13.62 11.06
C TYR A 182 -2.40 12.96 12.41
N ASP A 183 -3.41 12.85 13.28
CA ASP A 183 -3.30 12.20 14.60
C ASP A 183 -2.99 10.71 14.45
N ALA A 184 -3.58 10.02 13.46
CA ALA A 184 -3.29 8.61 13.20
C ALA A 184 -1.82 8.36 12.81
N LEU A 185 -1.23 9.25 12.01
CA LEU A 185 0.18 9.15 11.63
C LEU A 185 1.10 9.41 12.83
N ILE A 186 0.78 10.39 13.69
CA ILE A 186 1.52 10.66 14.92
C ILE A 186 1.42 9.47 15.88
N ALA A 187 0.23 8.91 16.05
CA ALA A 187 0.02 7.74 16.90
C ALA A 187 0.83 6.53 16.43
N ASP A 188 0.84 6.25 15.12
CA ASP A 188 1.64 5.17 14.52
C ASP A 188 3.15 5.37 14.75
N TYR A 189 3.63 6.61 14.53
CA TYR A 189 5.02 6.98 14.79
C TYR A 189 5.42 6.73 16.25
N LEU A 190 4.65 7.26 17.21
CA LEU A 190 4.95 7.12 18.64
C LEU A 190 4.79 5.69 19.13
N THR A 191 3.77 4.95 18.68
CA THR A 191 3.57 3.53 18.98
C THR A 191 4.79 2.70 18.54
N THR A 192 5.33 3.01 17.35
CA THR A 192 6.54 2.38 16.84
C THR A 192 7.77 2.71 17.70
N GLN A 193 7.92 3.95 18.16
CA GLN A 193 9.05 4.37 19.02
C GLN A 193 9.06 3.65 20.37
N VAL A 194 7.91 3.40 20.96
CA VAL A 194 7.80 2.67 22.25
C VAL A 194 7.78 1.16 22.07
N GLY A 195 7.77 0.65 20.83
CA GLY A 195 7.78 -0.78 20.54
C GLY A 195 6.49 -1.51 20.93
N GLU A 196 5.35 -0.81 21.00
CA GLU A 196 4.05 -1.41 21.29
C GLU A 196 3.51 -2.11 20.02
N THR A 197 3.20 -3.40 20.15
CA THR A 197 2.75 -4.24 19.03
C THR A 197 1.24 -4.47 19.01
N GLU A 198 0.55 -4.32 20.15
CA GLU A 198 -0.88 -4.62 20.33
C GLU A 198 -1.60 -3.48 21.04
N PRO A 199 -1.70 -2.27 20.43
CA PRO A 199 -2.41 -1.16 21.06
C PRO A 199 -3.90 -1.47 21.20
N GLU A 200 -4.53 -1.00 22.28
CA GLU A 200 -5.97 -1.22 22.55
C GLU A 200 -6.89 -0.57 21.52
N LYS A 201 -6.38 0.39 20.74
CA LYS A 201 -7.08 1.04 19.62
C LYS A 201 -6.18 1.15 18.42
N GLN A 202 -6.60 0.57 17.31
CA GLN A 202 -5.90 0.66 16.06
C GLN A 202 -6.45 1.81 15.21
N THR A 203 -5.57 2.73 14.81
CA THR A 203 -5.87 3.79 13.85
C THR A 203 -5.07 3.56 12.59
N LEU A 204 -5.74 3.63 11.44
CA LEU A 204 -5.12 3.46 10.13
C LEU A 204 -5.47 4.65 9.24
N THR A 205 -4.48 5.16 8.53
CA THR A 205 -4.70 6.24 7.57
C THR A 205 -4.06 5.92 6.23
N TYR A 206 -4.82 6.19 5.16
CA TYR A 206 -4.42 5.97 3.79
C TYR A 206 -4.82 7.16 2.92
N GLU A 207 -4.03 7.46 1.91
CA GLU A 207 -4.31 8.49 0.92
C GLU A 207 -4.92 7.87 -0.34
N ARG A 208 -5.97 8.51 -0.88
CA ARG A 208 -6.58 8.05 -2.13
C ARG A 208 -5.61 8.22 -3.30
N LYS A 209 -5.20 7.09 -3.89
CA LYS A 209 -4.37 7.09 -5.09
C LYS A 209 -5.20 7.17 -6.37
N GLN A 210 -6.25 6.34 -6.46
CA GLN A 210 -7.04 6.23 -7.69
C GLN A 210 -8.49 5.81 -7.38
N THR A 211 -9.47 6.43 -8.01
CA THR A 211 -10.83 5.89 -8.08
C THR A 211 -10.88 4.86 -9.19
N LEU A 212 -11.28 3.64 -8.87
CA LEU A 212 -11.32 2.54 -9.82
C LEU A 212 -12.64 2.52 -10.57
N ARG A 213 -12.62 2.01 -11.79
CA ARG A 213 -13.83 1.94 -12.63
C ARG A 213 -14.91 1.06 -12.00
N TYR A 214 -14.50 -0.05 -11.35
CA TYR A 214 -15.32 -0.95 -10.54
C TYR A 214 -14.40 -1.82 -9.67
N GLY A 215 -14.96 -2.58 -8.75
CA GLY A 215 -14.24 -3.51 -7.86
C GLY A 215 -13.88 -4.83 -8.55
N GLU A 216 -13.87 -5.91 -7.77
CA GLU A 216 -13.63 -7.25 -8.31
C GLU A 216 -14.66 -7.63 -9.38
N ASN A 217 -15.90 -7.20 -9.17
CA ASN A 217 -17.02 -7.36 -10.10
C ASN A 217 -17.57 -6.00 -10.55
N SER A 218 -18.15 -5.96 -11.74
CA SER A 218 -18.58 -4.73 -12.42
C SER A 218 -19.66 -3.92 -11.67
N HIS A 219 -20.41 -4.53 -10.77
CA HIS A 219 -21.43 -3.87 -9.94
C HIS A 219 -20.89 -3.28 -8.64
N GLN A 220 -19.62 -3.56 -8.29
CA GLN A 220 -18.98 -3.10 -7.06
C GLN A 220 -18.21 -1.80 -7.30
N GLN A 221 -18.42 -0.80 -6.45
CA GLN A 221 -17.56 0.40 -6.45
C GLN A 221 -16.26 0.11 -5.72
N ALA A 222 -15.16 0.68 -6.19
CA ALA A 222 -13.86 0.52 -5.56
C ALA A 222 -12.98 1.76 -5.70
N THR A 223 -12.07 1.91 -4.75
CA THR A 223 -11.05 2.95 -4.73
C THR A 223 -9.74 2.34 -4.22
N PHE A 224 -8.65 2.70 -4.87
CA PHE A 224 -7.31 2.35 -4.42
C PHE A 224 -6.76 3.44 -3.51
N TYR A 225 -6.38 3.06 -2.31
CA TYR A 225 -5.69 3.90 -1.34
C TYR A 225 -4.27 3.40 -1.17
N GLN A 226 -3.34 4.32 -0.97
CA GLN A 226 -1.94 4.02 -0.67
C GLN A 226 -1.63 4.38 0.80
N SER A 227 -0.60 3.74 1.35
CA SER A 227 -0.06 4.11 2.65
C SER A 227 0.42 5.56 2.66
N VAL A 228 0.19 6.28 3.75
CA VAL A 228 0.69 7.66 3.94
C VAL A 228 2.22 7.68 3.95
N VAL A 229 2.85 6.72 4.63
CA VAL A 229 4.28 6.46 4.53
C VAL A 229 4.51 5.56 3.30
N PRO A 230 5.28 6.01 2.29
CA PRO A 230 5.50 5.22 1.09
C PRO A 230 6.17 3.89 1.38
N VAL A 231 5.69 2.83 0.73
CA VAL A 231 6.34 1.51 0.69
C VAL A 231 7.01 1.38 -0.68
N SER A 232 8.34 1.27 -0.69
CA SER A 232 9.12 1.37 -1.92
C SER A 232 8.87 0.22 -2.89
N LEU A 233 8.84 -1.03 -2.41
CA LEU A 233 8.53 -2.20 -3.22
C LEU A 233 7.02 -2.52 -3.14
N SER A 234 6.20 -1.74 -3.83
CA SER A 234 4.75 -1.91 -3.84
C SER A 234 4.11 -1.44 -5.15
N ILE A 235 2.96 -1.97 -5.49
CA ILE A 235 2.19 -1.49 -6.66
C ILE A 235 1.76 -0.03 -6.48
N ALA A 236 1.62 0.42 -5.23
CA ALA A 236 1.30 1.82 -4.94
C ALA A 236 2.43 2.77 -5.33
N SER A 237 3.70 2.37 -5.25
CA SER A 237 4.87 3.17 -5.64
C SER A 237 5.29 2.97 -7.10
N ALA A 238 4.74 1.98 -7.79
CA ALA A 238 5.06 1.70 -9.19
C ALA A 238 4.72 2.88 -10.10
N ARG A 239 5.63 3.18 -11.04
CA ARG A 239 5.42 4.18 -12.08
C ARG A 239 4.89 3.51 -13.34
N GLN A 240 3.70 3.88 -13.75
CA GLN A 240 3.13 3.43 -15.02
C GLN A 240 3.68 4.26 -16.18
N LEU A 241 4.28 3.58 -17.17
CA LEU A 241 4.88 4.18 -18.36
C LEU A 241 3.92 4.18 -19.55
N HIS A 242 3.03 3.17 -19.63
CA HIS A 242 2.14 2.96 -20.77
C HIS A 242 0.86 2.24 -20.38
N GLY A 243 -0.16 2.36 -21.22
CA GLY A 243 -1.42 1.59 -21.15
C GLY A 243 -2.53 2.28 -20.37
N LYS A 244 -3.64 1.56 -20.20
CA LYS A 244 -4.81 2.03 -19.44
C LYS A 244 -4.53 2.01 -17.94
N GLU A 245 -5.34 2.74 -17.18
CA GLU A 245 -5.35 2.67 -15.71
C GLU A 245 -5.49 1.22 -15.21
N LEU A 246 -4.92 0.97 -14.04
CA LEU A 246 -5.04 -0.33 -13.38
C LEU A 246 -6.48 -0.54 -12.90
N SER A 247 -6.98 -1.76 -13.04
CA SER A 247 -8.23 -2.20 -12.43
C SER A 247 -7.98 -2.81 -11.05
N TYR A 248 -9.05 -3.04 -10.29
CA TYR A 248 -9.01 -3.74 -9.00
C TYR A 248 -8.26 -5.09 -9.10
N ASN A 249 -8.65 -5.93 -10.08
CA ASN A 249 -8.02 -7.24 -10.28
C ASN A 249 -6.57 -7.10 -10.75
N ASN A 250 -6.25 -6.10 -11.58
CA ASN A 250 -4.87 -5.82 -11.99
C ASN A 250 -3.97 -5.53 -10.78
N ILE A 251 -4.44 -4.73 -9.82
CA ILE A 251 -3.66 -4.37 -8.62
C ILE A 251 -3.42 -5.61 -7.75
N ARG A 252 -4.46 -6.45 -7.53
CA ARG A 252 -4.33 -7.67 -6.72
C ARG A 252 -3.39 -8.70 -7.34
N ASP A 253 -3.53 -8.94 -8.63
CA ASP A 253 -2.68 -9.91 -9.35
C ASP A 253 -1.23 -9.42 -9.45
N ALA A 254 -1.04 -8.11 -9.68
CA ALA A 254 0.29 -7.48 -9.72
C ALA A 254 1.00 -7.53 -8.35
N ASP A 255 0.29 -7.28 -7.25
CA ASP A 255 0.83 -7.42 -5.89
C ASP A 255 1.25 -8.87 -5.61
N ALA A 256 0.41 -9.85 -5.98
CA ALA A 256 0.75 -11.26 -5.83
C ALA A 256 2.01 -11.64 -6.65
N ALA A 257 2.10 -11.19 -7.90
CA ALA A 257 3.26 -11.46 -8.76
C ALA A 257 4.54 -10.81 -8.24
N LEU A 258 4.44 -9.58 -7.71
CA LEU A 258 5.56 -8.85 -7.13
C LEU A 258 6.11 -9.57 -5.89
N ARG A 259 5.23 -10.01 -4.98
CA ARG A 259 5.63 -10.77 -3.78
C ARG A 259 6.38 -12.05 -4.13
N ILE A 260 5.93 -12.79 -5.16
CA ILE A 260 6.62 -14.00 -5.63
C ILE A 260 8.00 -13.63 -6.20
N ALA A 261 8.08 -12.60 -7.04
CA ALA A 261 9.34 -12.19 -7.67
C ALA A 261 10.40 -11.74 -6.65
N SER A 262 9.96 -11.21 -5.49
CA SER A 262 10.83 -10.77 -4.40
C SER A 262 11.56 -11.91 -3.65
N GLU A 263 11.07 -13.17 -3.78
CA GLU A 263 11.73 -14.33 -3.15
C GLU A 263 13.03 -14.74 -3.86
N PHE A 264 13.28 -14.23 -5.06
CA PHE A 264 14.35 -14.69 -5.94
C PHE A 264 15.40 -13.61 -6.18
N THR A 265 16.67 -13.97 -6.03
CA THR A 265 17.81 -13.08 -6.29
C THR A 265 18.39 -13.23 -7.70
N GLU A 266 18.26 -14.42 -8.31
CA GLU A 266 18.64 -14.69 -9.70
C GLU A 266 17.63 -14.06 -10.70
N PRO A 267 17.99 -13.93 -12.00
CA PRO A 267 17.04 -13.47 -13.00
C PRO A 267 15.79 -14.34 -13.04
N THR A 268 14.64 -13.76 -12.69
CA THR A 268 13.37 -14.46 -12.48
C THR A 268 12.23 -13.75 -13.16
N VAL A 269 11.33 -14.54 -13.72
CA VAL A 269 10.06 -14.09 -14.29
C VAL A 269 8.92 -14.86 -13.63
N VAL A 270 7.91 -14.11 -13.22
CA VAL A 270 6.70 -14.62 -12.57
C VAL A 270 5.48 -14.22 -13.38
N ALA A 271 4.73 -15.18 -13.84
CA ALA A 271 3.43 -14.99 -14.48
C ALA A 271 2.31 -15.36 -13.50
N VAL A 272 1.35 -14.44 -13.30
CA VAL A 272 0.23 -14.61 -12.35
C VAL A 272 -1.09 -14.45 -13.05
N LYS A 273 -2.06 -15.26 -12.62
CA LYS A 273 -3.47 -15.12 -12.96
C LYS A 273 -4.33 -15.48 -11.75
N HIS A 274 -5.28 -14.60 -11.42
CA HIS A 274 -6.16 -14.79 -10.26
C HIS A 274 -5.40 -14.99 -8.94
N MET A 275 -4.34 -14.17 -8.76
CA MET A 275 -3.45 -14.14 -7.57
C MET A 275 -2.62 -15.43 -7.34
N ASN A 276 -2.67 -16.39 -8.25
CA ASN A 276 -1.81 -17.57 -8.19
C ASN A 276 -0.77 -17.52 -9.33
N PRO A 277 0.44 -18.03 -9.11
CA PRO A 277 1.38 -18.18 -10.20
C PRO A 277 0.83 -19.23 -11.19
N CYS A 278 0.87 -18.92 -12.48
CA CYS A 278 0.69 -19.89 -13.54
C CYS A 278 2.04 -20.34 -14.14
N GLY A 279 3.08 -19.54 -13.94
CA GLY A 279 4.44 -19.90 -14.31
C GLY A 279 5.46 -19.06 -13.55
N ILE A 280 6.45 -19.72 -12.96
CA ILE A 280 7.65 -19.10 -12.40
C ILE A 280 8.84 -19.72 -13.12
N GLY A 281 9.73 -18.88 -13.62
CA GLY A 281 10.93 -19.32 -14.31
C GLY A 281 12.15 -18.52 -13.87
N THR A 282 13.27 -19.22 -13.67
CA THR A 282 14.58 -18.62 -13.40
C THR A 282 15.55 -18.96 -14.54
N GLY A 283 16.62 -18.19 -14.67
CA GLY A 283 17.61 -18.45 -15.71
C GLY A 283 18.85 -17.57 -15.60
N LYS A 284 19.84 -17.85 -16.43
CA LYS A 284 21.07 -17.04 -16.50
C LYS A 284 20.83 -15.65 -17.11
N THR A 285 19.79 -15.51 -17.91
CA THR A 285 19.33 -14.25 -18.52
C THR A 285 17.83 -14.09 -18.30
N ILE A 286 17.34 -12.85 -18.39
CA ILE A 286 15.92 -12.59 -18.22
C ILE A 286 15.08 -13.22 -19.35
N LEU A 287 15.62 -13.33 -20.55
CA LEU A 287 14.98 -14.04 -21.65
C LEU A 287 14.83 -15.55 -21.35
N ALA A 288 15.89 -16.18 -20.81
CA ALA A 288 15.82 -17.58 -20.42
C ALA A 288 14.78 -17.80 -19.32
N ALA A 289 14.74 -16.92 -18.31
CA ALA A 289 13.75 -16.95 -17.24
C ALA A 289 12.31 -16.77 -17.79
N TYR A 290 12.11 -15.86 -18.75
CA TYR A 290 10.81 -15.67 -19.39
C TYR A 290 10.34 -16.93 -20.13
N ARG A 291 11.22 -17.56 -20.89
CA ARG A 291 10.89 -18.82 -21.59
C ARG A 291 10.48 -19.92 -20.61
N GLN A 292 11.21 -20.07 -19.50
CA GLN A 292 10.86 -21.04 -18.44
C GLN A 292 9.48 -20.73 -17.84
N ALA A 293 9.20 -19.46 -17.51
CA ALA A 293 7.90 -19.06 -16.98
C ALA A 293 6.76 -19.24 -18.00
N PHE A 294 7.01 -18.94 -19.28
CA PHE A 294 6.03 -19.14 -20.35
C PHE A 294 5.74 -20.61 -20.58
N GLU A 295 6.78 -21.45 -20.64
CA GLU A 295 6.65 -22.88 -20.88
C GLU A 295 6.03 -23.65 -19.69
N ALA A 296 5.99 -23.06 -18.49
CA ALA A 296 5.34 -23.65 -17.32
C ALA A 296 3.85 -23.86 -17.57
N ASP A 297 3.17 -22.86 -18.13
CA ASP A 297 1.76 -22.94 -18.57
C ASP A 297 1.49 -21.91 -19.69
N PRO A 298 1.74 -22.28 -20.95
CA PRO A 298 1.57 -21.36 -22.08
C PRO A 298 0.12 -21.00 -22.38
N VAL A 299 -0.83 -21.71 -21.78
CA VAL A 299 -2.27 -21.42 -21.92
C VAL A 299 -2.70 -20.37 -20.91
N SER A 300 -2.36 -20.55 -19.63
CA SER A 300 -2.82 -19.69 -18.57
C SER A 300 -2.13 -18.33 -18.56
N ILE A 301 -0.89 -18.23 -19.04
CA ILE A 301 -0.14 -16.96 -19.13
C ILE A 301 -0.82 -15.94 -20.07
N PHE A 302 -1.63 -16.40 -21.04
CA PHE A 302 -2.39 -15.52 -21.93
C PHE A 302 -3.34 -14.63 -21.11
N GLY A 303 -3.21 -13.31 -21.24
CA GLY A 303 -3.95 -12.33 -20.44
C GLY A 303 -3.51 -12.24 -18.98
N GLY A 304 -2.36 -12.82 -18.63
CA GLY A 304 -1.78 -12.74 -17.29
C GLY A 304 -0.99 -11.47 -17.05
N ILE A 305 -0.51 -11.36 -15.83
CA ILE A 305 0.41 -10.32 -15.36
C ILE A 305 1.79 -10.95 -15.21
N VAL A 306 2.80 -10.26 -15.75
CA VAL A 306 4.19 -10.75 -15.73
C VAL A 306 5.08 -9.75 -15.00
N VAL A 307 5.81 -10.25 -14.00
CA VAL A 307 6.82 -9.49 -13.24
C VAL A 307 8.20 -10.07 -13.53
N LEU A 308 9.14 -9.19 -13.84
CA LEU A 308 10.54 -9.52 -14.07
C LEU A 308 11.38 -8.76 -13.04
N ASN A 309 12.32 -9.44 -12.38
CA ASN A 309 13.21 -8.80 -11.39
C ASN A 309 14.48 -8.22 -12.01
N ARG A 310 14.58 -8.16 -13.34
CA ARG A 310 15.66 -7.55 -14.12
C ARG A 310 15.08 -6.66 -15.22
N PRO A 311 15.88 -5.73 -15.79
CA PRO A 311 15.47 -4.94 -16.94
C PRO A 311 14.97 -5.82 -18.10
N VAL A 312 13.94 -5.33 -18.80
CA VAL A 312 13.43 -5.98 -20.01
C VAL A 312 14.27 -5.53 -21.19
N ASP A 313 15.01 -6.47 -21.79
CA ASP A 313 15.77 -6.26 -23.03
C ASP A 313 14.89 -6.42 -24.27
N GLN A 314 15.42 -6.00 -25.44
CA GLN A 314 14.70 -6.09 -26.72
C GLN A 314 14.30 -7.54 -27.08
N ALA A 315 15.16 -8.52 -26.78
CA ALA A 315 14.89 -9.92 -27.12
C ALA A 315 13.73 -10.50 -26.30
N THR A 316 13.72 -10.21 -25.00
CA THR A 316 12.62 -10.60 -24.10
C THR A 316 11.31 -9.91 -24.50
N ALA A 317 11.36 -8.61 -24.81
CA ALA A 317 10.21 -7.85 -25.27
C ALA A 317 9.62 -8.42 -26.57
N ALA A 318 10.45 -8.89 -27.49
CA ALA A 318 10.01 -9.47 -28.75
C ALA A 318 9.19 -10.75 -28.54
N GLU A 319 9.59 -11.62 -27.60
CA GLU A 319 8.82 -12.81 -27.26
C GLU A 319 7.53 -12.47 -26.49
N MET A 320 7.60 -11.57 -25.50
CA MET A 320 6.42 -11.10 -24.76
C MET A 320 5.40 -10.42 -25.67
N HIS A 321 5.85 -9.75 -26.72
CA HIS A 321 4.97 -9.10 -27.69
C HIS A 321 4.13 -10.08 -28.51
N GLN A 322 4.51 -11.35 -28.62
CA GLN A 322 3.77 -12.36 -29.41
C GLN A 322 2.44 -12.78 -28.77
N ILE A 323 2.30 -12.62 -27.45
CA ILE A 323 1.07 -13.00 -26.73
C ILE A 323 0.36 -11.77 -26.15
N PHE A 324 -0.90 -11.94 -25.82
CA PHE A 324 -1.64 -10.91 -25.06
C PHE A 324 -1.28 -11.02 -23.58
N LEU A 325 -0.79 -9.91 -23.01
CA LEU A 325 -0.54 -9.71 -21.57
C LEU A 325 -1.29 -8.47 -21.10
N GLU A 326 -1.74 -8.49 -19.85
CA GLU A 326 -2.43 -7.35 -19.22
C GLU A 326 -1.43 -6.32 -18.67
N ILE A 327 -0.39 -6.80 -17.97
CA ILE A 327 0.62 -5.95 -17.31
C ILE A 327 1.99 -6.62 -17.42
N ILE A 328 3.01 -5.78 -17.60
CA ILE A 328 4.43 -6.15 -17.43
C ILE A 328 5.03 -5.19 -16.42
N ILE A 329 5.68 -5.73 -15.39
CA ILE A 329 6.38 -4.98 -14.34
C ILE A 329 7.84 -5.39 -14.34
N ALA A 330 8.75 -4.40 -14.36
CA ALA A 330 10.18 -4.64 -14.32
C ALA A 330 10.90 -3.44 -13.67
N PRO A 331 12.19 -3.57 -13.27
CA PRO A 331 12.98 -2.43 -12.78
C PRO A 331 13.10 -1.32 -13.84
N SER A 332 13.27 -1.70 -15.11
CA SER A 332 13.31 -0.79 -16.25
C SER A 332 13.05 -1.55 -17.57
N PHE A 333 12.91 -0.81 -18.65
CA PHE A 333 12.79 -1.31 -20.02
C PHE A 333 13.86 -0.63 -20.85
N GLU A 334 14.56 -1.38 -21.71
CA GLU A 334 15.37 -0.80 -22.76
C GLU A 334 14.49 0.01 -23.73
N GLU A 335 15.03 1.01 -24.38
CA GLU A 335 14.26 1.93 -25.24
C GLU A 335 13.51 1.18 -26.34
N GLU A 336 14.19 0.25 -27.02
CA GLU A 336 13.61 -0.59 -28.07
C GLU A 336 12.54 -1.55 -27.52
N ALA A 337 12.75 -2.09 -26.32
CA ALA A 337 11.78 -2.93 -25.64
C ALA A 337 10.51 -2.15 -25.30
N LEU A 338 10.67 -0.94 -24.73
CA LEU A 338 9.55 -0.05 -24.39
C LEU A 338 8.77 0.35 -25.65
N ALA A 339 9.48 0.75 -26.72
CA ALA A 339 8.87 1.14 -27.98
C ALA A 339 8.05 -0.02 -28.60
N LEU A 340 8.61 -1.24 -28.59
CA LEU A 340 7.93 -2.43 -29.13
C LEU A 340 6.67 -2.78 -28.33
N LEU A 341 6.77 -2.88 -27.01
CA LEU A 341 5.65 -3.25 -26.15
C LEU A 341 4.55 -2.19 -26.12
N SER A 342 4.90 -0.92 -26.26
CA SER A 342 3.96 0.21 -26.30
C SER A 342 3.09 0.23 -27.56
N GLN A 343 3.37 -0.56 -28.59
CA GLN A 343 2.48 -0.73 -29.76
C GLN A 343 1.13 -1.35 -29.36
N LYS A 344 1.09 -2.09 -28.26
CA LYS A 344 -0.14 -2.68 -27.70
C LYS A 344 -0.84 -1.68 -26.76
N LYS A 345 -1.74 -0.86 -27.28
CA LYS A 345 -2.42 0.26 -26.57
C LYS A 345 -2.96 -0.06 -25.17
N ASN A 346 -3.35 -1.29 -24.92
CA ASN A 346 -3.99 -1.70 -23.65
C ASN A 346 -3.00 -2.34 -22.67
N LEU A 347 -1.79 -2.72 -23.12
CA LEU A 347 -0.76 -3.32 -22.27
C LEU A 347 -0.22 -2.26 -21.30
N ARG A 348 -0.24 -2.57 -20.02
CA ARG A 348 0.28 -1.68 -18.99
C ARG A 348 1.74 -2.04 -18.72
N LEU A 349 2.61 -1.04 -18.79
CA LEU A 349 4.04 -1.19 -18.50
C LEU A 349 4.34 -0.37 -17.25
N LEU A 350 4.85 -1.04 -16.22
CA LEU A 350 5.16 -0.43 -14.93
C LEU A 350 6.64 -0.63 -14.58
N THR A 351 7.23 0.39 -13.94
CA THR A 351 8.57 0.27 -13.35
C THR A 351 8.53 0.39 -11.84
N LEU A 352 9.42 -0.35 -11.18
CA LEU A 352 9.52 -0.44 -9.74
C LEU A 352 10.96 -0.76 -9.33
N ASP A 353 11.44 -0.19 -8.23
CA ASP A 353 12.77 -0.51 -7.70
C ASP A 353 12.73 -1.80 -6.87
N PHE A 354 13.35 -2.85 -7.38
CA PHE A 354 13.47 -4.16 -6.73
C PHE A 354 14.59 -4.23 -5.69
N HIS A 355 15.46 -3.21 -5.59
CA HIS A 355 16.54 -3.16 -4.61
C HIS A 355 16.13 -2.45 -3.32
N ALA A 356 14.95 -1.88 -3.29
CA ALA A 356 14.43 -1.21 -2.11
C ALA A 356 14.20 -2.23 -0.98
N GLN A 357 14.75 -1.95 0.20
CA GLN A 357 14.51 -2.78 1.39
C GLN A 357 13.07 -2.61 1.86
N GLU A 358 12.37 -3.73 2.04
CA GLU A 358 11.06 -3.72 2.67
C GLU A 358 11.18 -3.47 4.18
N LYS A 359 10.37 -2.54 4.69
CA LYS A 359 10.06 -2.51 6.11
C LYS A 359 9.10 -3.66 6.41
N LYS A 360 9.17 -4.23 7.62
CA LYS A 360 8.17 -5.19 8.11
C LYS A 360 6.77 -4.63 7.81
N ALA A 361 6.07 -5.28 6.92
CA ALA A 361 4.71 -4.90 6.55
C ALA A 361 3.71 -5.81 7.25
N VAL A 362 2.54 -5.27 7.57
CA VAL A 362 1.42 -6.05 8.10
C VAL A 362 0.44 -6.38 6.97
N GLU A 363 -0.26 -7.47 7.13
CA GLU A 363 -1.39 -7.85 6.29
C GLU A 363 -2.69 -7.53 7.02
N LEU A 364 -3.62 -6.91 6.30
CA LEU A 364 -4.92 -6.49 6.81
C LEU A 364 -6.01 -7.31 6.12
N VAL A 365 -6.77 -8.06 6.89
CA VAL A 365 -7.88 -8.86 6.38
C VAL A 365 -9.18 -8.40 7.01
N SER A 366 -10.09 -7.89 6.20
CA SER A 366 -11.42 -7.51 6.66
C SER A 366 -12.27 -8.74 6.95
N VAL A 367 -12.93 -8.75 8.10
CA VAL A 367 -13.95 -9.74 8.48
C VAL A 367 -15.24 -9.02 8.83
N MET A 368 -16.36 -9.74 8.87
CA MET A 368 -17.63 -9.11 9.25
C MET A 368 -17.54 -8.52 10.66
N GLY A 369 -17.62 -7.18 10.73
CA GLY A 369 -17.58 -6.44 11.99
C GLY A 369 -16.18 -6.23 12.59
N GLY A 370 -15.10 -6.57 11.86
CA GLY A 370 -13.75 -6.44 12.40
C GLY A 370 -12.66 -6.44 11.35
N LEU A 371 -11.43 -6.41 11.86
CA LEU A 371 -10.18 -6.43 11.09
C LEU A 371 -9.20 -7.39 11.76
N LEU A 372 -8.63 -8.30 11.00
CA LEU A 372 -7.47 -9.09 11.42
C LEU A 372 -6.21 -8.39 10.92
N ILE A 373 -5.23 -8.26 11.81
CA ILE A 373 -3.91 -7.71 11.51
C ILE A 373 -2.89 -8.77 11.86
N GLN A 374 -2.01 -9.11 10.92
CA GLN A 374 -0.91 -10.04 11.14
C GLN A 374 0.36 -9.52 10.47
N GLU A 375 1.51 -10.01 10.89
CA GLU A 375 2.75 -9.83 10.14
C GLU A 375 2.62 -10.53 8.79
N GLN A 376 3.22 -9.96 7.75
CA GLN A 376 3.37 -10.68 6.48
C GLN A 376 4.33 -11.85 6.66
N ASP A 377 4.08 -12.94 5.93
CA ASP A 377 4.98 -14.09 5.87
C ASP A 377 6.23 -13.73 5.07
N THR A 378 7.18 -13.08 5.77
CA THR A 378 8.49 -12.67 5.24
C THR A 378 9.64 -13.51 5.78
N VAL A 379 9.35 -14.72 6.27
CA VAL A 379 10.38 -15.62 6.79
C VAL A 379 11.39 -15.90 5.68
N VAL A 380 12.65 -15.54 5.96
CA VAL A 380 13.79 -15.95 5.12
C VAL A 380 14.19 -17.35 5.56
N GLU A 381 13.96 -18.31 4.69
CA GLU A 381 14.24 -19.71 4.96
C GLU A 381 15.75 -19.97 5.07
N ASN A 382 16.13 -20.68 6.12
CA ASN A 382 17.48 -21.21 6.27
C ASN A 382 17.49 -22.69 5.87
N ASP A 383 17.87 -22.98 4.65
CA ASP A 383 17.91 -24.34 4.09
C ASP A 383 18.90 -25.28 4.82
N GLN A 384 19.84 -24.72 5.58
CA GLN A 384 20.76 -25.48 6.44
C GLN A 384 20.05 -26.04 7.70
N ALA A 385 18.93 -25.43 8.10
CA ALA A 385 18.13 -25.91 9.22
C ALA A 385 17.12 -27.02 8.81
N TRP A 386 16.95 -27.25 7.51
CA TRP A 386 16.05 -28.28 7.01
C TRP A 386 16.53 -29.68 7.31
N GLN A 387 15.61 -30.55 7.68
CA GLN A 387 15.90 -31.92 8.10
C GLN A 387 15.47 -32.92 7.03
N VAL A 388 16.40 -33.75 6.55
CA VAL A 388 16.04 -34.90 5.73
C VAL A 388 15.58 -36.01 6.69
N VAL A 389 14.32 -36.41 6.58
CA VAL A 389 13.66 -37.36 7.51
C VAL A 389 13.56 -38.76 6.96
N THR A 390 14.00 -38.99 5.71
CA THR A 390 14.03 -40.28 5.04
C THR A 390 15.44 -40.85 4.94
N GLU A 391 15.54 -42.17 4.67
CA GLU A 391 16.82 -42.85 4.45
C GLU A 391 17.56 -42.32 3.23
N ARG A 392 16.80 -42.08 2.12
CA ARG A 392 17.35 -41.47 0.92
C ARG A 392 17.56 -39.98 1.12
N GLN A 393 18.78 -39.53 0.80
CA GLN A 393 19.10 -38.10 0.74
C GLN A 393 18.75 -37.53 -0.64
N PRO A 394 18.30 -36.25 -0.73
CA PRO A 394 18.12 -35.60 -2.02
C PRO A 394 19.49 -35.36 -2.68
N THR A 395 19.56 -35.52 -3.98
CA THR A 395 20.70 -35.08 -4.78
C THR A 395 20.84 -33.55 -4.74
N PRO A 396 22.01 -32.98 -5.07
CA PRO A 396 22.15 -31.51 -5.15
C PRO A 396 21.11 -30.85 -6.09
N ALA A 397 20.85 -31.42 -7.25
CA ALA A 397 19.85 -30.91 -8.19
C ALA A 397 18.41 -30.98 -7.62
N GLU A 398 18.06 -32.08 -6.91
CA GLU A 398 16.76 -32.16 -6.23
C GLU A 398 16.68 -31.14 -5.08
N ARG A 399 17.78 -30.87 -4.37
CA ARG A 399 17.80 -29.87 -3.30
C ARG A 399 17.57 -28.47 -3.85
N ASP A 400 18.19 -28.12 -4.98
CA ASP A 400 17.98 -26.83 -5.65
C ASP A 400 16.54 -26.69 -6.15
N ALA A 401 15.99 -27.75 -6.75
CA ALA A 401 14.61 -27.81 -7.18
C ALA A 401 13.61 -27.71 -6.01
N LEU A 402 13.88 -28.39 -4.87
CA LEU A 402 13.06 -28.30 -3.67
C LEU A 402 13.08 -26.88 -3.07
N ASN A 403 14.24 -26.20 -3.05
CA ASN A 403 14.34 -24.81 -2.61
C ASN A 403 13.52 -23.88 -3.52
N PHE A 404 13.63 -24.03 -4.83
CA PHE A 404 12.83 -23.27 -5.79
C PHE A 404 11.33 -23.53 -5.58
N ALA A 405 10.91 -24.80 -5.47
CA ALA A 405 9.52 -25.19 -5.28
C ALA A 405 8.95 -24.67 -3.94
N TRP A 406 9.79 -24.64 -2.89
CA TRP A 406 9.42 -24.12 -1.57
C TRP A 406 9.11 -22.63 -1.58
N LYS A 407 9.97 -21.83 -2.22
CA LYS A 407 9.71 -20.41 -2.44
C LYS A 407 8.42 -20.17 -3.24
N ALA A 408 8.15 -21.02 -4.23
CA ALA A 408 6.96 -20.92 -5.05
C ALA A 408 5.68 -21.28 -4.28
N VAL A 409 5.69 -22.37 -3.50
CA VAL A 409 4.48 -22.89 -2.80
C VAL A 409 3.99 -21.94 -1.71
N LYS A 410 4.88 -21.20 -1.06
CA LYS A 410 4.59 -20.14 -0.08
C LYS A 410 3.55 -19.13 -0.60
N HIS A 411 3.51 -18.89 -1.89
CA HIS A 411 2.64 -17.89 -2.52
C HIS A 411 1.40 -18.45 -3.20
N VAL A 412 1.21 -19.76 -3.17
CA VAL A 412 0.03 -20.43 -3.76
C VAL A 412 -1.07 -20.57 -2.72
N LYS A 413 -2.32 -20.35 -3.12
CA LYS A 413 -3.47 -20.47 -2.20
C LYS A 413 -3.64 -21.89 -1.69
N SER A 414 -3.82 -22.02 -0.38
CA SER A 414 -3.99 -23.29 0.35
C SER A 414 -5.31 -24.02 0.01
N ASN A 415 -5.35 -25.37 0.07
CA ASN A 415 -4.18 -26.21 0.17
C ASN A 415 -3.37 -26.11 -1.11
N ALA A 416 -2.04 -25.94 -1.00
CA ALA A 416 -1.16 -25.70 -2.12
C ALA A 416 -0.13 -26.82 -2.31
N ILE A 417 0.05 -27.21 -3.57
CA ILE A 417 1.12 -28.10 -4.03
C ILE A 417 1.77 -27.48 -5.26
N VAL A 418 3.08 -27.46 -5.27
CA VAL A 418 3.88 -27.05 -6.44
C VAL A 418 4.81 -28.18 -6.85
N LEU A 419 4.72 -28.57 -8.11
CA LEU A 419 5.73 -29.38 -8.76
C LEU A 419 6.69 -28.47 -9.53
N ALA A 420 7.98 -28.72 -9.39
CA ALA A 420 9.01 -27.91 -10.05
C ALA A 420 10.24 -28.75 -10.41
N ASN A 421 11.04 -28.22 -11.32
CA ASN A 421 12.46 -28.55 -11.46
C ASN A 421 13.31 -27.39 -10.89
N GLU A 422 14.61 -27.39 -11.12
CA GLU A 422 15.53 -26.38 -10.59
C GLU A 422 15.33 -24.96 -11.15
N SER A 423 14.53 -24.79 -12.22
CA SER A 423 14.41 -23.52 -12.94
C SER A 423 12.98 -23.08 -13.27
N GLN A 424 11.98 -23.94 -13.11
CA GLN A 424 10.58 -23.61 -13.41
C GLN A 424 9.58 -24.43 -12.61
N THR A 425 8.40 -23.86 -12.39
CA THR A 425 7.21 -24.61 -11.98
C THR A 425 6.71 -25.46 -13.14
N VAL A 426 6.26 -26.70 -12.86
CA VAL A 426 5.75 -27.62 -13.89
C VAL A 426 4.30 -28.09 -13.63
N GLY A 427 3.81 -27.88 -12.41
CA GLY A 427 2.42 -28.16 -12.06
C GLY A 427 2.05 -27.48 -10.74
N ILE A 428 0.86 -26.90 -10.65
CA ILE A 428 0.39 -26.14 -9.48
C ILE A 428 -1.04 -26.55 -9.12
N GLY A 429 -1.21 -27.13 -7.94
CA GLY A 429 -2.52 -27.37 -7.33
C GLY A 429 -2.79 -26.31 -6.26
N ALA A 430 -3.80 -25.46 -6.47
CA ALA A 430 -4.12 -24.33 -5.61
C ALA A 430 -5.56 -24.38 -5.10
N GLY A 431 -5.78 -23.91 -3.86
CA GLY A 431 -7.11 -23.60 -3.35
C GLY A 431 -8.05 -24.80 -3.15
N GLN A 432 -7.51 -26.00 -2.95
CA GLN A 432 -8.31 -27.18 -2.77
C GLN A 432 -8.67 -27.45 -1.29
N MET A 433 -9.88 -27.96 -1.03
CA MET A 433 -10.34 -28.28 0.32
C MET A 433 -9.58 -29.45 0.95
N ASN A 434 -8.96 -30.30 0.16
CA ASN A 434 -8.11 -31.39 0.64
C ASN A 434 -6.78 -31.42 -0.11
N ARG A 435 -5.73 -31.86 0.58
CA ARG A 435 -4.36 -31.83 0.07
C ARG A 435 -4.13 -32.77 -1.12
N ILE A 436 -4.69 -33.96 -1.06
CA ILE A 436 -4.56 -34.92 -2.16
C ILE A 436 -5.19 -34.41 -3.47
N GLY A 437 -6.24 -33.58 -3.39
CA GLY A 437 -6.82 -32.91 -4.56
C GLY A 437 -5.81 -31.96 -5.22
N SER A 438 -5.07 -31.19 -4.42
CA SER A 438 -4.00 -30.32 -4.94
C SER A 438 -2.86 -31.12 -5.56
N VAL A 439 -2.45 -32.24 -4.93
CA VAL A 439 -1.43 -33.14 -5.50
C VAL A 439 -1.85 -33.64 -6.88
N LYS A 440 -3.10 -34.15 -7.01
CA LYS A 440 -3.62 -34.64 -8.28
C LYS A 440 -3.62 -33.59 -9.36
N ILE A 441 -4.10 -32.37 -9.07
CA ILE A 441 -4.11 -31.26 -10.04
C ILE A 441 -2.69 -30.93 -10.50
N ALA A 442 -1.73 -30.81 -9.57
CA ALA A 442 -0.36 -30.48 -9.92
C ALA A 442 0.30 -31.58 -10.77
N VAL A 443 0.07 -32.86 -10.44
CA VAL A 443 0.58 -34.02 -11.18
C VAL A 443 -0.04 -34.07 -12.58
N ASP A 444 -1.36 -33.93 -12.70
CA ASP A 444 -2.07 -33.97 -13.98
C ASP A 444 -1.57 -32.85 -14.93
N GLN A 445 -1.33 -31.63 -14.41
CA GLN A 445 -0.76 -30.53 -15.20
C GLN A 445 0.66 -30.86 -15.69
N ALA A 446 1.53 -31.31 -14.78
CA ALA A 446 2.91 -31.66 -15.13
C ALA A 446 2.97 -32.83 -16.15
N GLN A 447 2.08 -33.80 -16.00
CA GLN A 447 1.96 -34.96 -16.92
C GLN A 447 1.46 -34.51 -18.30
N ALA A 448 0.44 -33.66 -18.36
CA ALA A 448 -0.09 -33.12 -19.61
C ALA A 448 0.95 -32.26 -20.36
N ALA A 449 1.81 -31.55 -19.63
CA ALA A 449 2.92 -30.80 -20.18
C ALA A 449 4.14 -31.65 -20.55
N GLY A 450 4.15 -32.98 -20.25
CA GLY A 450 5.31 -33.85 -20.45
C GLY A 450 6.52 -33.54 -19.57
N LYS A 451 6.29 -32.86 -18.41
CA LYS A 451 7.34 -32.33 -17.51
C LYS A 451 7.35 -33.02 -16.12
N LEU A 452 6.64 -34.10 -15.96
CA LEU A 452 6.52 -34.78 -14.67
C LEU A 452 7.83 -35.50 -14.26
N GLN A 453 8.58 -36.03 -15.24
CA GLN A 453 9.80 -36.75 -14.96
C GLN A 453 10.89 -35.84 -14.39
N GLY A 454 11.43 -36.21 -13.23
CA GLY A 454 12.45 -35.43 -12.51
C GLY A 454 11.91 -34.23 -11.72
N ALA A 455 10.59 -34.03 -11.72
CA ALA A 455 9.97 -33.00 -10.89
C ALA A 455 10.03 -33.36 -9.40
N VAL A 456 10.18 -32.34 -8.57
CA VAL A 456 10.04 -32.43 -7.11
C VAL A 456 8.71 -31.84 -6.66
N LEU A 457 8.27 -32.19 -5.43
CA LEU A 457 6.99 -31.73 -4.88
C LEU A 457 7.22 -30.90 -3.62
N ALA A 458 6.62 -29.70 -3.59
CA ALA A 458 6.54 -28.86 -2.39
C ALA A 458 5.08 -28.74 -1.92
N SER A 459 4.86 -28.79 -0.61
CA SER A 459 3.55 -28.64 0.03
C SER A 459 3.61 -27.53 1.08
N ASP A 460 2.66 -26.59 1.02
CA ASP A 460 2.56 -25.44 1.94
C ASP A 460 2.34 -25.82 3.42
N ALA A 461 1.88 -27.05 3.68
CA ALA A 461 1.67 -27.60 5.00
C ALA A 461 1.94 -29.14 5.03
N PHE A 462 1.89 -29.72 6.23
CA PHE A 462 2.12 -31.17 6.42
C PHE A 462 1.07 -32.03 5.69
N PHE A 463 1.45 -33.26 5.36
CA PHE A 463 0.52 -34.29 4.91
C PHE A 463 -0.23 -34.91 6.09
N PRO A 464 -1.57 -34.73 6.17
CA PRO A 464 -2.36 -35.32 7.27
C PRO A 464 -2.44 -36.84 7.16
N MET A 465 -2.29 -37.40 5.95
CA MET A 465 -2.34 -38.83 5.60
C MET A 465 -1.24 -39.14 4.59
N ALA A 466 -0.83 -40.38 4.48
CA ALA A 466 0.19 -40.83 3.54
C ALA A 466 -0.28 -40.93 2.07
N ASP A 467 -1.56 -40.72 1.80
CA ASP A 467 -2.19 -40.79 0.47
C ASP A 467 -1.53 -39.85 -0.55
N SER A 468 -1.14 -38.66 -0.13
CA SER A 468 -0.46 -37.69 -0.98
C SER A 468 0.96 -38.15 -1.36
N VAL A 469 1.67 -38.80 -0.46
CA VAL A 469 2.99 -39.41 -0.70
C VAL A 469 2.84 -40.62 -1.63
N GLU A 470 1.84 -41.46 -1.39
CA GLU A 470 1.54 -42.63 -2.23
C GLU A 470 1.26 -42.22 -3.67
N TYR A 471 0.37 -41.22 -3.85
CA TYR A 471 0.04 -40.71 -5.19
C TYR A 471 1.25 -40.11 -5.91
N ALA A 472 2.06 -39.32 -5.21
CA ALA A 472 3.29 -38.73 -5.76
C ALA A 472 4.27 -39.85 -6.18
N ALA A 473 4.48 -40.87 -5.34
CA ALA A 473 5.33 -42.03 -5.63
C ALA A 473 4.91 -42.79 -6.89
N GLN A 474 3.60 -43.10 -7.00
CA GLN A 474 3.02 -43.80 -8.15
C GLN A 474 3.21 -43.04 -9.47
N HIS A 475 3.43 -41.72 -9.39
CA HIS A 475 3.67 -40.83 -10.55
C HIS A 475 5.14 -40.44 -10.71
N GLY A 476 6.05 -41.11 -10.01
CA GLY A 476 7.49 -40.97 -10.22
C GLY A 476 8.15 -39.76 -9.55
N ILE A 477 7.47 -39.07 -8.61
CA ILE A 477 8.08 -38.03 -7.79
C ILE A 477 9.08 -38.67 -6.81
N GLN A 478 10.32 -38.19 -6.82
CA GLN A 478 11.41 -38.76 -6.01
C GLN A 478 11.86 -37.88 -4.86
N ALA A 479 11.44 -36.63 -4.81
CA ALA A 479 11.80 -35.73 -3.72
C ALA A 479 10.63 -34.82 -3.31
N ILE A 480 10.43 -34.68 -2.01
CA ILE A 480 9.32 -33.94 -1.39
C ILE A 480 9.86 -32.98 -0.33
N ILE A 481 9.30 -31.76 -0.28
CA ILE A 481 9.52 -30.79 0.81
C ILE A 481 8.19 -30.37 1.43
N GLN A 482 8.14 -30.36 2.77
CA GLN A 482 6.95 -29.98 3.53
C GLN A 482 7.38 -29.57 4.97
N PRO A 483 6.52 -28.89 5.75
CA PRO A 483 6.91 -28.43 7.09
C PRO A 483 7.07 -29.55 8.15
N GLY A 484 6.43 -30.70 8.00
CA GLY A 484 6.31 -31.68 9.10
C GLY A 484 5.28 -31.26 10.16
N GLY A 485 5.19 -32.01 11.25
CA GLY A 485 4.33 -31.71 12.40
C GLY A 485 2.95 -32.40 12.37
N SER A 486 2.75 -33.39 11.49
CA SER A 486 1.53 -34.20 11.51
C SER A 486 1.59 -35.27 12.61
N ILE A 487 0.46 -35.55 13.29
CA ILE A 487 0.37 -36.66 14.26
C ILE A 487 0.70 -38.02 13.61
N LYS A 488 0.43 -38.14 12.30
CA LYS A 488 0.66 -39.38 11.51
C LYS A 488 1.85 -39.25 10.56
N GLU A 489 2.78 -38.35 10.81
CA GLU A 489 3.92 -38.10 9.91
C GLU A 489 4.80 -39.34 9.68
N GLN A 490 4.93 -40.22 10.69
CA GLN A 490 5.70 -41.45 10.56
C GLN A 490 5.18 -42.33 9.40
N ALA A 491 3.87 -42.42 9.22
CA ALA A 491 3.30 -43.18 8.09
C ALA A 491 3.70 -42.58 6.73
N SER A 492 3.83 -41.28 6.63
CA SER A 492 4.32 -40.60 5.42
C SER A 492 5.82 -40.82 5.20
N ILE A 493 6.62 -40.82 6.27
CA ILE A 493 8.06 -41.11 6.22
C ILE A 493 8.30 -42.58 5.81
N ASP A 494 7.60 -43.53 6.45
CA ASP A 494 7.74 -44.95 6.16
C ASP A 494 7.39 -45.24 4.70
N LEU A 495 6.32 -44.63 4.20
CA LEU A 495 5.90 -44.78 2.83
C LEU A 495 6.90 -44.15 1.84
N ALA A 496 7.45 -42.97 2.17
CA ALA A 496 8.49 -42.34 1.39
C ALA A 496 9.75 -43.22 1.31
N ASN A 497 10.18 -43.80 2.44
CA ASN A 497 11.27 -44.79 2.48
C ASN A 497 10.99 -46.00 1.63
N HIS A 498 9.78 -46.55 1.71
CA HIS A 498 9.36 -47.73 0.90
C HIS A 498 9.52 -47.45 -0.60
N TYR A 499 9.18 -46.25 -1.07
CA TYR A 499 9.30 -45.85 -2.48
C TYR A 499 10.66 -45.21 -2.83
N GLY A 500 11.60 -45.08 -1.88
CA GLY A 500 12.91 -44.45 -2.10
C GLY A 500 12.80 -42.94 -2.38
N ILE A 501 11.82 -42.27 -1.81
CA ILE A 501 11.64 -40.82 -1.92
C ILE A 501 12.47 -40.11 -0.86
N ALA A 502 13.19 -39.06 -1.23
CA ALA A 502 13.82 -38.14 -0.28
C ALA A 502 12.75 -37.16 0.24
N MET A 503 12.64 -37.01 1.57
CA MET A 503 11.70 -36.06 2.16
C MET A 503 12.41 -35.11 3.10
N ILE A 504 12.15 -33.81 2.92
CA ILE A 504 12.66 -32.71 3.75
C ILE A 504 11.52 -32.12 4.59
N PHE A 505 11.81 -31.91 5.88
CA PHE A 505 10.99 -31.11 6.78
C PHE A 505 11.63 -29.75 7.01
N THR A 506 10.85 -28.68 6.79
CA THR A 506 11.32 -27.29 6.97
C THR A 506 11.04 -26.76 8.37
N GLY A 507 10.03 -27.31 9.07
CA GLY A 507 9.55 -26.79 10.35
C GLY A 507 8.66 -25.53 10.24
N THR A 508 8.55 -24.94 9.05
CA THR A 508 7.77 -23.72 8.80
C THR A 508 6.60 -23.99 7.85
N ARG A 509 5.40 -23.58 8.22
CA ARG A 509 4.19 -23.69 7.41
C ARG A 509 3.88 -22.36 6.73
N HIS A 510 3.43 -22.40 5.47
CA HIS A 510 3.09 -21.24 4.66
C HIS A 510 1.63 -21.24 4.17
N PHE A 511 0.67 -21.23 5.08
CA PHE A 511 -0.72 -21.10 4.67
C PHE A 511 -1.03 -19.72 4.08
N LYS A 512 -1.78 -19.71 2.95
CA LYS A 512 -2.27 -18.51 2.30
C LYS A 512 -3.71 -18.70 1.83
N HIS A 513 -4.63 -17.93 2.36
CA HIS A 513 -6.07 -18.02 2.04
C HIS A 513 -6.60 -16.84 1.22
#